data_78007f89cce5a93af122818ad1a0e4f8
#
_entry.id   78007f89cce5a93af122818ad1a0e4f8
#
_cell.length_a   1.000
_cell.length_b   1.000
_cell.length_c   1.000
_cell.angle_alpha   90.00
_cell.angle_beta   90.00
_cell.angle_gamma   90.00
#
_symmetry.space_group_name_H-M   'P 1'
#
loop_
_entity.id
_entity.type
_entity.pdbx_description
1 polymer ?
#
loop_
_entity_poly.entity_id
_entity_poly.type
_entity_poly.pdbx_seq_one_letter_code
_entity_poly.pdbx_strand_id
1 'polypeptide(L)'
;DCLLSRGLGDVYKRQAKARPPKFRTGKKVAVIGSGPSGLSAANSLNKRGHEVTVYERSDRLGGLLMYGIPNMKLEKHIVERKIAIMKEEGIHFVTNANVGKDIKPEQLKKDYDAVVLACGSSNPRNIEVPGREAKGIYFAVDFLKSTTKSLLDSGLKDKKYISAKGKNVIVIGGGDTGNDCVGTSIRHGAKSVTQLEMMPKLPDERAENNPWPEWPRICKTDYGQEEAIAVFGHDPRIYQTTVKEFKMNKKGEVTKAVLVNLESKKDEKTGRMMMIPVEGSEKEIPADLVLIAAGFLGSEAYVTEAFGVKVNQRTNVETKPDSFATNVENVFTAGDMHRGQSLVVWAIREGRDAAVSYTHLRAHETRGNL
;
A
#
# COMPACT_ATOMS: atom_id res chain seq x y z
N ASP A 1 -25.54 -22.81 22.47
CA ASP A 1 -25.05 -21.45 22.55
C ASP A 1 -23.80 -21.30 23.42
N CYS A 2 -22.96 -21.41 23.12
CA CYS A 2 -21.83 -21.73 22.43
C CYS A 2 -20.56 -21.31 23.15
N LEU A 3 -19.86 -22.28 23.70
CA LEU A 3 -18.51 -22.13 24.29
C LEU A 3 -17.54 -21.37 23.34
N LEU A 4 -17.74 -21.45 22.03
CA LEU A 4 -17.02 -20.69 21.01
C LEU A 4 -17.29 -19.18 21.08
N SER A 5 -18.51 -18.74 21.34
CA SER A 5 -18.88 -17.32 21.51
C SER A 5 -18.24 -16.73 22.77
N ARG A 6 -18.14 -17.47 23.86
CA ARG A 6 -17.45 -17.04 25.09
C ARG A 6 -15.94 -16.95 24.90
N GLY A 7 -15.33 -17.90 24.16
CA GLY A 7 -13.91 -17.87 23.84
C GLY A 7 -13.51 -16.70 22.95
N LEU A 8 -14.29 -16.39 21.93
CA LEU A 8 -14.05 -15.23 21.06
C LEU A 8 -14.23 -13.90 21.80
N GLY A 9 -15.25 -13.77 22.64
CA GLY A 9 -15.47 -12.58 23.48
C GLY A 9 -14.33 -12.35 24.48
N ASP A 10 -13.77 -13.41 25.04
CA ASP A 10 -12.66 -13.33 26.01
C ASP A 10 -11.32 -13.02 25.30
N VAL A 11 -11.09 -13.59 24.10
CA VAL A 11 -9.96 -13.24 23.23
C VAL A 11 -10.04 -11.77 22.82
N TYR A 12 -11.23 -11.27 22.47
CA TYR A 12 -11.46 -9.89 22.09
C TYR A 12 -11.20 -8.92 23.26
N LYS A 13 -11.68 -9.25 24.46
CA LYS A 13 -11.45 -8.47 25.67
C LYS A 13 -9.97 -8.45 26.08
N ARG A 14 -9.26 -9.57 25.96
CA ARG A 14 -7.82 -9.66 26.26
C ARG A 14 -6.95 -8.88 25.29
N GLN A 15 -7.33 -8.80 24.01
CA GLN A 15 -6.60 -8.04 23.00
C GLN A 15 -6.79 -6.51 23.13
N ALA A 16 -7.84 -6.07 23.79
CA ALA A 16 -8.20 -4.66 23.91
C ALA A 16 -7.48 -3.90 25.04
N LYS A 17 -6.69 -4.59 25.88
CA LYS A 17 -5.99 -3.95 27.01
C LYS A 17 -4.54 -3.67 26.69
N ALA A 18 -4.09 -2.46 27.01
CA ALA A 18 -2.67 -2.11 26.97
C ALA A 18 -1.85 -2.97 27.94
N ARG A 19 -0.67 -3.37 27.50
CA ARG A 19 0.29 -4.15 28.29
C ARG A 19 1.67 -3.50 28.13
N PRO A 20 1.96 -2.43 28.90
CA PRO A 20 3.24 -1.77 28.84
C PRO A 20 4.36 -2.74 29.23
N PRO A 21 5.58 -2.55 28.71
CA PRO A 21 6.72 -3.40 29.06
C PRO A 21 7.04 -3.26 30.56
N LYS A 22 7.46 -4.37 31.17
CA LYS A 22 7.78 -4.43 32.61
C LYS A 22 9.06 -3.68 32.97
N PHE A 23 9.96 -3.47 32.01
CA PHE A 23 11.23 -2.77 32.18
C PHE A 23 11.56 -1.96 30.94
N ARG A 24 12.43 -0.97 31.07
CA ARG A 24 12.96 -0.16 29.98
C ARG A 24 14.47 -0.41 29.83
N THR A 25 14.94 -0.51 28.59
CA THR A 25 16.35 -0.75 28.28
C THR A 25 17.19 0.53 28.28
N GLY A 26 16.57 1.70 28.31
CA GLY A 26 17.21 3.01 28.09
C GLY A 26 17.59 3.26 26.62
N LYS A 27 17.31 2.33 25.70
CA LYS A 27 17.59 2.47 24.27
C LYS A 27 16.43 3.11 23.55
N LYS A 28 16.74 4.11 22.68
CA LYS A 28 15.78 4.87 21.91
C LYS A 28 15.81 4.44 20.44
N VAL A 29 14.65 4.16 19.86
CA VAL A 29 14.53 3.77 18.45
C VAL A 29 13.51 4.65 17.73
N ALA A 30 13.93 5.26 16.63
CA ALA A 30 13.04 5.96 15.71
C ALA A 30 12.49 5.01 14.66
N VAL A 31 11.19 5.03 14.41
CA VAL A 31 10.54 4.30 13.32
C VAL A 31 9.95 5.31 12.34
N ILE A 32 10.36 5.26 11.08
CA ILE A 32 9.94 6.21 10.06
C ILE A 32 8.86 5.57 9.19
N GLY A 33 7.64 6.08 9.35
CA GLY A 33 6.43 5.54 8.74
C GLY A 33 5.58 4.74 9.72
N SER A 34 4.28 5.03 9.74
CA SER A 34 3.29 4.38 10.59
C SER A 34 2.42 3.35 9.85
N GLY A 35 2.87 2.89 8.68
CA GLY A 35 2.23 1.78 7.98
C GLY A 35 2.30 0.45 8.74
N PRO A 36 1.74 -0.65 8.22
CA PRO A 36 1.71 -1.96 8.89
C PRO A 36 3.09 -2.42 9.39
N SER A 37 4.12 -2.22 8.58
CA SER A 37 5.50 -2.58 8.93
C SER A 37 6.02 -1.74 10.10
N GLY A 38 5.88 -0.41 10.02
CA GLY A 38 6.33 0.50 11.07
C GLY A 38 5.61 0.28 12.40
N LEU A 39 4.28 0.15 12.38
CA LEU A 39 3.50 -0.16 13.59
C LEU A 39 3.90 -1.50 14.20
N SER A 40 4.17 -2.51 13.37
CA SER A 40 4.59 -3.84 13.82
C SER A 40 6.00 -3.82 14.43
N ALA A 41 6.93 -3.09 13.80
CA ALA A 41 8.28 -2.88 14.35
C ALA A 41 8.22 -2.14 15.68
N ALA A 42 7.51 -1.02 15.73
CA ALA A 42 7.34 -0.20 16.94
C ALA A 42 6.77 -1.00 18.11
N ASN A 43 5.69 -1.76 17.87
CA ASN A 43 5.09 -2.62 18.88
C ASN A 43 6.08 -3.70 19.39
N SER A 44 6.84 -4.32 18.49
CA SER A 44 7.80 -5.36 18.84
C SER A 44 8.99 -4.82 19.62
N LEU A 45 9.51 -3.65 19.25
CA LEU A 45 10.59 -2.95 19.95
C LEU A 45 10.14 -2.47 21.33
N ASN A 46 8.97 -1.85 21.43
CA ASN A 46 8.42 -1.39 22.71
C ASN A 46 8.24 -2.54 23.69
N LYS A 47 7.68 -3.68 23.24
CA LYS A 47 7.53 -4.87 24.09
C LYS A 47 8.84 -5.44 24.62
N ARG A 48 9.96 -5.18 23.95
CA ARG A 48 11.31 -5.52 24.39
C ARG A 48 11.91 -4.48 25.34
N GLY A 49 11.16 -3.43 25.66
CA GLY A 49 11.55 -2.40 26.62
C GLY A 49 12.26 -1.19 26.00
N HIS A 50 12.41 -1.11 24.69
CA HIS A 50 12.98 0.08 24.04
C HIS A 50 12.00 1.26 24.08
N GLU A 51 12.53 2.48 24.13
CA GLU A 51 11.76 3.71 23.94
C GLU A 51 11.58 3.93 22.44
N VAL A 52 10.33 3.97 21.97
CA VAL A 52 10.04 4.02 20.54
C VAL A 52 9.27 5.28 20.20
N THR A 53 9.76 6.01 19.20
CA THR A 53 9.06 7.13 18.57
C THR A 53 8.79 6.81 17.10
N VAL A 54 7.52 6.91 16.67
CA VAL A 54 7.10 6.70 15.29
C VAL A 54 6.83 8.05 14.64
N TYR A 55 7.51 8.35 13.54
CA TYR A 55 7.32 9.56 12.73
C TYR A 55 6.44 9.25 11.53
N GLU A 56 5.39 10.02 11.33
CA GLU A 56 4.46 9.89 10.23
C GLU A 56 4.29 11.22 9.49
N ARG A 57 4.47 11.21 8.18
CA ARG A 57 4.32 12.42 7.34
C ARG A 57 2.88 12.91 7.20
N SER A 58 1.91 11.99 7.35
CA SER A 58 0.49 12.30 7.26
C SER A 58 -0.08 12.83 8.58
N ASP A 59 -1.26 13.42 8.53
CA ASP A 59 -2.01 13.92 9.68
C ASP A 59 -2.59 12.78 10.55
N ARG A 60 -2.72 11.56 9.99
CA ARG A 60 -3.20 10.38 10.69
C ARG A 60 -2.25 9.20 10.51
N LEU A 61 -2.19 8.38 11.55
CA LEU A 61 -1.37 7.17 11.61
C LEU A 61 -2.02 6.00 10.86
N GLY A 62 -1.21 5.06 10.38
CA GLY A 62 -1.69 3.82 9.75
C GLY A 62 -1.25 3.64 8.29
N GLY A 63 -0.67 4.67 7.66
CA GLY A 63 -0.22 4.60 6.26
C GLY A 63 -1.36 4.20 5.32
N LEU A 64 -1.17 3.15 4.50
CA LEU A 64 -2.20 2.66 3.59
C LEU A 64 -3.40 2.02 4.31
N LEU A 65 -3.26 1.54 5.54
CA LEU A 65 -4.42 1.09 6.34
C LEU A 65 -5.39 2.24 6.62
N MET A 66 -4.87 3.46 6.75
CA MET A 66 -5.67 4.67 6.98
C MET A 66 -6.18 5.24 5.65
N TYR A 67 -5.31 5.48 4.68
CA TYR A 67 -5.64 6.28 3.51
C TYR A 67 -5.62 5.53 2.17
N GLY A 68 -5.15 4.28 2.12
CA GLY A 68 -5.15 3.47 0.91
C GLY A 68 -6.35 2.53 0.82
N ILE A 69 -6.64 1.80 1.90
CA ILE A 69 -7.77 0.87 1.97
C ILE A 69 -9.05 1.65 2.25
N PRO A 70 -10.15 1.46 1.49
CA PRO A 70 -11.42 2.15 1.75
C PRO A 70 -12.02 1.80 3.13
N ASN A 71 -12.78 2.74 3.71
CA ASN A 71 -13.40 2.54 5.03
C ASN A 71 -14.39 1.37 5.05
N MET A 72 -15.05 1.08 3.94
CA MET A 72 -15.97 -0.06 3.80
C MET A 72 -15.28 -1.43 3.89
N LYS A 73 -13.99 -1.50 3.56
CA LYS A 73 -13.18 -2.73 3.64
C LYS A 73 -12.45 -2.82 4.98
N LEU A 74 -12.00 -1.69 5.52
CA LEU A 74 -11.34 -1.59 6.83
C LEU A 74 -11.77 -0.31 7.52
N GLU A 75 -12.67 -0.42 8.49
CA GLU A 75 -13.12 0.70 9.29
C GLU A 75 -11.98 1.31 10.11
N LYS A 76 -11.83 2.63 10.04
CA LYS A 76 -10.65 3.33 10.58
C LYS A 76 -10.57 3.29 12.10
N HIS A 77 -11.71 3.18 12.79
CA HIS A 77 -11.72 3.00 14.24
C HIS A 77 -10.97 1.74 14.71
N ILE A 78 -10.87 0.68 13.88
CA ILE A 78 -10.09 -0.51 14.18
C ILE A 78 -8.60 -0.19 14.23
N VAL A 79 -8.12 0.60 13.26
CA VAL A 79 -6.73 1.08 13.21
C VAL A 79 -6.45 2.00 14.39
N GLU A 80 -7.32 2.97 14.62
CA GLU A 80 -7.22 3.95 15.72
C GLU A 80 -7.21 3.28 17.09
N ARG A 81 -8.07 2.29 17.33
CA ARG A 81 -8.09 1.49 18.55
C ARG A 81 -6.73 0.82 18.81
N LYS A 82 -6.12 0.23 17.77
CA LYS A 82 -4.82 -0.42 17.94
C LYS A 82 -3.72 0.60 18.24
N ILE A 83 -3.75 1.75 17.62
CA ILE A 83 -2.80 2.84 17.87
C ILE A 83 -2.99 3.40 19.29
N ALA A 84 -4.23 3.56 19.77
CA ALA A 84 -4.50 4.00 21.12
C ALA A 84 -3.88 3.06 22.17
N ILE A 85 -4.04 1.75 22.01
CA ILE A 85 -3.38 0.74 22.85
C ILE A 85 -1.87 0.91 22.83
N MET A 86 -1.26 1.12 21.65
CA MET A 86 0.18 1.30 21.51
C MET A 86 0.67 2.58 22.21
N LYS A 87 -0.12 3.65 22.19
CA LYS A 87 0.16 4.89 22.95
C LYS A 87 0.13 4.63 24.47
N GLU A 88 -0.88 3.93 24.96
CA GLU A 88 -0.99 3.53 26.36
C GLU A 88 0.17 2.61 26.78
N GLU A 89 0.70 1.81 25.88
CA GLU A 89 1.90 0.99 26.09
C GLU A 89 3.21 1.79 26.08
N GLY A 90 3.16 3.10 25.82
CA GLY A 90 4.29 4.03 25.89
C GLY A 90 5.04 4.25 24.56
N ILE A 91 4.41 3.98 23.43
CA ILE A 91 4.96 4.37 22.12
C ILE A 91 4.58 5.82 21.82
N HIS A 92 5.56 6.64 21.46
CA HIS A 92 5.35 8.02 21.03
C HIS A 92 5.08 8.10 19.54
N PHE A 93 4.14 8.96 19.13
CA PHE A 93 3.79 9.17 17.73
C PHE A 93 3.84 10.66 17.39
N VAL A 94 4.52 10.98 16.29
CA VAL A 94 4.65 12.35 15.76
C VAL A 94 4.09 12.35 14.35
N THR A 95 2.93 12.98 14.17
CA THR A 95 2.28 13.17 12.86
C THR A 95 2.71 14.48 12.21
N ASN A 96 2.42 14.66 10.90
CA ASN A 96 2.87 15.81 10.11
C ASN A 96 4.39 16.01 10.16
N ALA A 97 5.14 14.93 10.25
CA ALA A 97 6.58 14.89 10.42
C ALA A 97 7.23 14.15 9.24
N ASN A 98 7.63 14.89 8.22
CA ASN A 98 8.20 14.33 7.00
C ASN A 98 9.73 14.23 7.13
N VAL A 99 10.20 13.05 7.53
CA VAL A 99 11.63 12.78 7.67
C VAL A 99 12.31 12.74 6.30
N GLY A 100 13.43 13.42 6.18
CA GLY A 100 14.14 13.66 4.93
C GLY A 100 13.78 15.00 4.26
N LYS A 101 12.70 15.67 4.72
CA LYS A 101 12.35 17.04 4.32
C LYS A 101 12.33 17.98 5.52
N ASP A 102 11.42 17.76 6.46
CA ASP A 102 11.24 18.62 7.65
C ASP A 102 12.20 18.23 8.78
N ILE A 103 12.50 16.95 8.90
CA ILE A 103 13.39 16.38 9.92
C ILE A 103 14.59 15.78 9.22
N LYS A 104 15.79 16.23 9.58
CA LYS A 104 17.04 15.72 9.00
C LYS A 104 17.43 14.37 9.60
N PRO A 105 17.87 13.41 8.79
CA PRO A 105 18.33 12.10 9.26
C PRO A 105 19.47 12.17 10.28
N GLU A 106 20.38 13.15 10.17
CA GLU A 106 21.50 13.36 11.08
C GLU A 106 21.01 13.63 12.50
N GLN A 107 19.92 14.39 12.66
CA GLN A 107 19.32 14.65 13.96
C GLN A 107 18.80 13.33 14.58
N LEU A 108 18.11 12.52 13.79
CA LEU A 108 17.60 11.22 14.28
C LEU A 108 18.73 10.26 14.65
N LYS A 109 19.81 10.21 13.85
CA LYS A 109 20.99 9.38 14.16
C LYS A 109 21.71 9.82 15.44
N LYS A 110 21.61 11.09 15.81
CA LYS A 110 22.17 11.62 17.05
C LYS A 110 21.29 11.34 18.27
N ASP A 111 19.95 11.44 18.10
CA ASP A 111 18.99 11.40 19.21
C ASP A 111 18.53 9.96 19.53
N TYR A 112 18.74 9.01 18.61
CA TYR A 112 18.30 7.63 18.71
C TYR A 112 19.45 6.64 18.51
N ASP A 113 19.40 5.54 19.25
CA ASP A 113 20.36 4.43 19.11
C ASP A 113 20.18 3.66 17.79
N ALA A 114 19.00 3.69 17.19
CA ALA A 114 18.73 3.09 15.89
C ALA A 114 17.53 3.74 15.19
N VAL A 115 17.48 3.56 13.87
CA VAL A 115 16.39 4.01 13.00
C VAL A 115 15.86 2.83 12.20
N VAL A 116 14.54 2.67 12.13
CA VAL A 116 13.87 1.69 11.27
C VAL A 116 13.12 2.44 10.17
N LEU A 117 13.52 2.26 8.93
CA LEU A 117 12.85 2.82 7.76
C LEU A 117 11.70 1.89 7.34
N ALA A 118 10.47 2.38 7.44
CA ALA A 118 9.24 1.65 7.13
C ALA A 118 8.27 2.52 6.31
N CYS A 119 8.81 3.27 5.35
CA CYS A 119 8.07 4.26 4.55
C CYS A 119 7.19 3.65 3.47
N GLY A 120 7.25 2.34 3.28
CA GLY A 120 6.49 1.62 2.26
C GLY A 120 6.95 1.88 0.83
N SER A 121 6.14 1.49 -0.14
CA SER A 121 6.27 1.82 -1.57
C SER A 121 5.21 2.85 -1.92
N SER A 122 5.59 4.10 -2.10
CA SER A 122 4.66 5.20 -2.35
C SER A 122 4.91 5.96 -3.66
N ASN A 123 5.91 5.54 -4.44
CA ASN A 123 6.15 6.06 -5.78
C ASN A 123 5.26 5.31 -6.79
N PRO A 124 4.13 5.88 -7.25
CA PRO A 124 3.20 5.15 -8.10
C PRO A 124 3.76 4.96 -9.51
N ARG A 125 3.53 3.77 -10.08
CA ARG A 125 3.84 3.53 -11.49
C ARG A 125 2.90 4.35 -12.37
N ASN A 126 3.47 5.21 -13.19
CA ASN A 126 2.71 5.97 -14.17
C ASN A 126 2.54 5.17 -15.50
N ILE A 127 1.65 5.64 -16.34
CA ILE A 127 1.51 5.21 -17.73
C ILE A 127 1.95 6.36 -18.64
N GLU A 128 2.79 6.04 -19.62
CA GLU A 128 3.33 7.04 -20.54
C GLU A 128 2.62 6.90 -21.89
N VAL A 129 1.49 7.56 -22.02
CA VAL A 129 0.66 7.58 -23.22
C VAL A 129 0.26 9.01 -23.55
N PRO A 130 0.01 9.34 -24.84
CA PRO A 130 -0.50 10.66 -25.22
C PRO A 130 -1.77 11.03 -24.46
N GLY A 131 -1.87 12.28 -24.02
CA GLY A 131 -3.00 12.78 -23.26
C GLY A 131 -3.02 12.43 -21.76
N ARG A 132 -1.93 11.82 -21.24
CA ARG A 132 -1.81 11.48 -19.80
C ARG A 132 -1.93 12.69 -18.87
N GLU A 133 -1.57 13.87 -19.36
CA GLU A 133 -1.60 15.14 -18.65
C GLU A 133 -3.02 15.72 -18.51
N ALA A 134 -4.03 15.11 -19.13
CA ALA A 134 -5.40 15.60 -19.07
C ALA A 134 -5.94 15.64 -17.62
N LYS A 135 -6.70 16.68 -17.33
CA LYS A 135 -7.46 16.78 -16.07
C LYS A 135 -8.48 15.64 -16.00
N GLY A 136 -8.63 15.05 -14.81
CA GLY A 136 -9.51 13.90 -14.60
C GLY A 136 -8.76 12.57 -14.59
N ILE A 137 -7.42 12.58 -14.75
CA ILE A 137 -6.58 11.39 -14.65
C ILE A 137 -5.73 11.46 -13.38
N TYR A 138 -5.97 10.56 -12.43
CA TYR A 138 -5.35 10.54 -11.12
C TYR A 138 -4.74 9.17 -10.81
N PHE A 139 -3.80 9.14 -9.88
CA PHE A 139 -3.40 7.87 -9.27
C PHE A 139 -4.50 7.35 -8.33
N ALA A 140 -4.68 6.04 -8.31
CA ALA A 140 -5.67 5.37 -7.47
C ALA A 140 -5.56 5.75 -6.00
N VAL A 141 -4.33 5.84 -5.48
CA VAL A 141 -4.09 6.22 -4.08
C VAL A 141 -4.55 7.63 -3.75
N ASP A 142 -4.48 8.58 -4.68
CA ASP A 142 -4.95 9.96 -4.46
C ASP A 142 -6.48 9.99 -4.39
N PHE A 143 -7.15 9.22 -5.25
CA PHE A 143 -8.60 9.05 -5.21
C PHE A 143 -9.07 8.44 -3.89
N LEU A 144 -8.48 7.32 -3.48
CA LEU A 144 -8.83 6.61 -2.24
C LEU A 144 -8.51 7.46 -1.01
N LYS A 145 -7.32 8.11 -0.99
CA LYS A 145 -6.90 9.00 0.10
C LYS A 145 -7.83 10.20 0.24
N SER A 146 -8.14 10.91 -0.85
CA SER A 146 -9.02 12.08 -0.81
C SER A 146 -10.40 11.72 -0.31
N THR A 147 -10.95 10.58 -0.77
CA THR A 147 -12.26 10.08 -0.34
C THR A 147 -12.26 9.75 1.15
N THR A 148 -11.31 8.96 1.63
CA THR A 148 -11.24 8.58 3.03
C THR A 148 -10.99 9.79 3.93
N LYS A 149 -10.12 10.71 3.51
CA LYS A 149 -9.85 11.93 4.27
C LYS A 149 -11.11 12.79 4.41
N SER A 150 -11.82 13.07 3.33
CA SER A 150 -13.06 13.84 3.37
C SER A 150 -14.16 13.14 4.19
N LEU A 151 -14.23 11.80 4.12
CA LEU A 151 -15.13 11.00 4.95
C LEU A 151 -14.84 11.19 6.45
N LEU A 152 -13.60 11.10 6.85
CA LEU A 152 -13.18 11.21 8.26
C LEU A 152 -13.25 12.64 8.80
N ASP A 153 -12.95 13.62 7.95
CA ASP A 153 -12.94 15.04 8.36
C ASP A 153 -14.35 15.64 8.43
N SER A 154 -15.27 15.22 7.55
CA SER A 154 -16.55 15.93 7.38
C SER A 154 -17.74 15.04 7.05
N GLY A 155 -17.57 13.71 6.95
CA GLY A 155 -18.62 12.83 6.42
C GLY A 155 -18.94 13.15 4.95
N LEU A 156 -17.92 13.51 4.16
CA LEU A 156 -17.99 13.92 2.74
C LEU A 156 -18.70 15.26 2.49
N LYS A 157 -19.03 16.01 3.52
CA LYS A 157 -19.76 17.30 3.40
C LYS A 157 -18.89 18.42 2.83
N ASP A 158 -17.57 18.36 3.04
CA ASP A 158 -16.62 19.36 2.55
C ASP A 158 -16.37 19.28 1.04
N LYS A 159 -16.78 18.18 0.40
CA LYS A 159 -16.59 17.92 -1.03
C LYS A 159 -15.14 18.02 -1.52
N LYS A 160 -14.17 17.91 -0.61
CA LYS A 160 -12.72 17.98 -0.91
C LYS A 160 -12.16 16.62 -1.31
N TYR A 161 -12.83 15.92 -2.21
CA TYR A 161 -12.39 14.62 -2.72
C TYR A 161 -12.61 14.53 -4.24
N ILE A 162 -11.87 13.65 -4.88
CA ILE A 162 -12.03 13.35 -6.30
C ILE A 162 -13.34 12.58 -6.46
N SER A 163 -14.37 13.23 -7.03
CA SER A 163 -15.70 12.64 -7.14
C SER A 163 -15.87 11.85 -8.43
N ALA A 164 -16.41 10.62 -8.31
CA ALA A 164 -16.83 9.80 -9.45
C ALA A 164 -18.32 9.96 -9.78
N LYS A 165 -19.05 10.80 -9.06
CA LYS A 165 -20.51 10.95 -9.24
C LYS A 165 -20.91 11.33 -10.66
N GLY A 166 -21.75 10.51 -11.29
CA GLY A 166 -22.28 10.72 -12.64
C GLY A 166 -21.23 10.57 -13.76
N LYS A 167 -20.04 10.06 -13.47
CA LYS A 167 -18.92 9.93 -14.40
C LYS A 167 -18.78 8.53 -14.99
N ASN A 168 -18.27 8.46 -16.22
CA ASN A 168 -17.73 7.24 -16.80
C ASN A 168 -16.29 7.07 -16.26
N VAL A 169 -16.08 6.05 -15.44
CA VAL A 169 -14.81 5.82 -14.73
C VAL A 169 -14.03 4.69 -15.40
N ILE A 170 -12.74 4.91 -15.66
CA ILE A 170 -11.82 3.88 -16.09
C ILE A 170 -10.82 3.64 -14.96
N VAL A 171 -10.66 2.38 -14.55
CA VAL A 171 -9.65 1.93 -13.58
C VAL A 171 -8.61 1.11 -14.34
N ILE A 172 -7.33 1.52 -14.28
CA ILE A 172 -6.23 0.84 -14.97
C ILE A 172 -5.46 0.00 -13.96
N GLY A 173 -5.67 -1.31 -14.01
CA GLY A 173 -5.06 -2.31 -13.13
C GLY A 173 -6.10 -3.23 -12.48
N GLY A 174 -5.83 -4.55 -12.51
CA GLY A 174 -6.72 -5.60 -12.03
C GLY A 174 -6.54 -6.02 -10.59
N GLY A 175 -5.56 -5.45 -9.86
CA GLY A 175 -5.25 -5.83 -8.47
C GLY A 175 -6.22 -5.25 -7.42
N ASP A 176 -5.93 -5.51 -6.14
CA ASP A 176 -6.75 -5.10 -4.99
C ASP A 176 -7.03 -3.59 -4.97
N THR A 177 -6.02 -2.76 -5.29
CA THR A 177 -6.20 -1.29 -5.37
C THR A 177 -7.19 -0.90 -6.47
N GLY A 178 -7.16 -1.60 -7.62
CA GLY A 178 -8.13 -1.40 -8.69
C GLY A 178 -9.54 -1.77 -8.25
N ASN A 179 -9.71 -2.91 -7.59
CA ASN A 179 -11.00 -3.32 -7.02
C ASN A 179 -11.52 -2.31 -5.98
N ASP A 180 -10.66 -1.78 -5.12
CA ASP A 180 -11.01 -0.74 -4.15
C ASP A 180 -11.49 0.55 -4.85
N CYS A 181 -10.87 0.91 -6.00
CA CYS A 181 -11.33 2.03 -6.83
C CYS A 181 -12.69 1.76 -7.48
N VAL A 182 -12.94 0.54 -7.97
CA VAL A 182 -14.25 0.13 -8.52
C VAL A 182 -15.35 0.33 -7.48
N GLY A 183 -15.22 -0.31 -6.31
CA GLY A 183 -16.20 -0.22 -5.23
C GLY A 183 -16.41 1.22 -4.72
N THR A 184 -15.34 2.01 -4.60
CA THR A 184 -15.43 3.42 -4.19
C THR A 184 -16.14 4.26 -5.25
N SER A 185 -15.86 4.04 -6.54
CA SER A 185 -16.53 4.77 -7.64
C SER A 185 -18.03 4.50 -7.69
N ILE A 186 -18.45 3.26 -7.48
CA ILE A 186 -19.86 2.88 -7.40
C ILE A 186 -20.55 3.61 -6.25
N ARG A 187 -19.95 3.63 -5.07
CA ARG A 187 -20.47 4.32 -3.88
C ARG A 187 -20.52 5.83 -4.03
N HIS A 188 -19.69 6.40 -4.90
CA HIS A 188 -19.82 7.81 -5.29
C HIS A 188 -20.97 8.05 -6.26
N GLY A 189 -21.60 7.03 -6.83
CA GLY A 189 -22.63 7.12 -7.84
C GLY A 189 -22.08 7.34 -9.25
N ALA A 190 -21.03 6.61 -9.63
CA ALA A 190 -20.52 6.60 -11.01
C ALA A 190 -21.60 6.16 -12.00
N LYS A 191 -21.57 6.73 -13.22
CA LYS A 191 -22.46 6.35 -14.31
C LYS A 191 -22.09 4.98 -14.89
N SER A 192 -20.82 4.71 -15.00
CA SER A 192 -20.24 3.41 -15.39
C SER A 192 -18.85 3.25 -14.81
N VAL A 193 -18.41 2.01 -14.64
CA VAL A 193 -17.04 1.69 -14.24
C VAL A 193 -16.51 0.61 -15.18
N THR A 194 -15.33 0.85 -15.75
CA THR A 194 -14.58 -0.13 -16.55
C THR A 194 -13.23 -0.34 -15.92
N GLN A 195 -12.85 -1.59 -15.64
CA GLN A 195 -11.54 -1.95 -15.09
C GLN A 195 -10.70 -2.65 -16.16
N LEU A 196 -9.52 -2.14 -16.45
CA LEU A 196 -8.60 -2.70 -17.44
C LEU A 196 -7.56 -3.58 -16.79
N GLU A 197 -7.43 -4.81 -17.28
CA GLU A 197 -6.40 -5.76 -16.86
C GLU A 197 -5.53 -6.14 -18.06
N MET A 198 -4.22 -5.95 -17.93
CA MET A 198 -3.27 -6.28 -19.00
C MET A 198 -3.14 -7.79 -19.23
N MET A 199 -3.27 -8.57 -18.16
CA MET A 199 -3.07 -10.01 -18.22
C MET A 199 -4.32 -10.74 -18.72
N PRO A 200 -4.18 -11.94 -19.26
CA PRO A 200 -5.32 -12.82 -19.60
C PRO A 200 -6.17 -13.10 -18.36
N LYS A 201 -7.47 -13.32 -18.58
CA LYS A 201 -8.35 -13.83 -17.52
C LYS A 201 -7.81 -15.18 -17.02
N LEU A 202 -7.63 -15.32 -15.72
CA LEU A 202 -7.31 -16.61 -15.11
C LEU A 202 -8.51 -17.57 -15.27
N PRO A 203 -8.27 -18.88 -15.23
CA PRO A 203 -9.34 -19.86 -15.29
C PRO A 203 -10.27 -19.73 -14.07
N ASP A 204 -11.52 -20.15 -14.23
CA ASP A 204 -12.49 -20.08 -13.12
C ASP A 204 -12.26 -21.22 -12.10
N GLU A 205 -11.60 -22.32 -12.50
CA GLU A 205 -11.22 -23.45 -11.66
C GLU A 205 -9.72 -23.69 -11.70
N ARG A 206 -9.19 -24.47 -10.74
CA ARG A 206 -7.78 -24.84 -10.70
C ARG A 206 -7.38 -25.65 -11.93
N ALA A 207 -6.31 -25.24 -12.59
CA ALA A 207 -5.68 -26.04 -13.62
C ALA A 207 -4.86 -27.19 -13.01
N GLU A 208 -4.62 -28.26 -13.78
CA GLU A 208 -3.84 -29.42 -13.35
C GLU A 208 -2.42 -29.07 -12.87
N ASN A 209 -1.80 -28.03 -13.45
CA ASN A 209 -0.49 -27.53 -13.07
C ASN A 209 -0.50 -26.58 -11.84
N ASN A 210 -1.64 -26.48 -11.16
CA ASN A 210 -1.80 -25.72 -9.92
C ASN A 210 -2.57 -26.52 -8.86
N PRO A 211 -2.06 -27.71 -8.43
CA PRO A 211 -2.75 -28.56 -7.47
C PRO A 211 -2.74 -27.96 -6.06
N TRP A 212 -3.65 -28.43 -5.21
CA TRP A 212 -3.57 -28.19 -3.76
C TRP A 212 -2.27 -28.85 -3.22
N PRO A 213 -1.53 -28.23 -2.28
CA PRO A 213 -1.85 -27.04 -1.46
C PRO A 213 -1.34 -25.71 -2.02
N GLU A 214 -0.95 -25.63 -3.28
CA GLU A 214 -0.52 -24.37 -3.87
C GLU A 214 -1.61 -23.29 -3.80
N TRP A 215 -1.17 -22.04 -3.79
CA TRP A 215 -2.12 -20.92 -3.88
C TRP A 215 -2.93 -21.01 -5.18
N PRO A 216 -4.28 -20.89 -5.13
CA PRO A 216 -5.10 -21.05 -6.32
C PRO A 216 -4.89 -19.90 -7.32
N ARG A 217 -4.48 -20.24 -8.53
CA ARG A 217 -4.37 -19.33 -9.68
C ARG A 217 -5.67 -19.34 -10.47
N ILE A 218 -6.72 -18.80 -9.87
CA ILE A 218 -8.06 -18.75 -10.45
C ILE A 218 -8.56 -17.31 -10.53
N CYS A 219 -9.51 -17.05 -11.40
CA CYS A 219 -10.21 -15.79 -11.49
C CYS A 219 -11.07 -15.60 -10.23
N LYS A 220 -10.71 -14.62 -9.41
CA LYS A 220 -11.50 -14.24 -8.24
C LYS A 220 -12.29 -13.00 -8.56
N THR A 221 -13.55 -12.98 -8.17
CA THR A 221 -14.37 -11.78 -8.12
C THR A 221 -14.38 -11.28 -6.69
N ASP A 222 -13.98 -10.06 -6.47
CA ASP A 222 -13.94 -9.42 -5.15
C ASP A 222 -15.08 -8.41 -5.05
N TYR A 223 -15.31 -7.87 -3.87
CA TYR A 223 -16.48 -7.07 -3.50
C TYR A 223 -16.80 -5.93 -4.49
N GLY A 224 -15.79 -5.22 -5.03
CA GLY A 224 -16.03 -4.10 -5.97
C GLY A 224 -16.52 -4.58 -7.32
N GLN A 225 -16.00 -5.71 -7.84
CA GLN A 225 -16.51 -6.32 -9.06
C GLN A 225 -17.93 -6.89 -8.84
N GLU A 226 -18.19 -7.54 -7.69
CA GLU A 226 -19.53 -8.04 -7.34
C GLU A 226 -20.56 -6.90 -7.27
N GLU A 227 -20.19 -5.76 -6.67
CA GLU A 227 -21.02 -4.57 -6.64
C GLU A 227 -21.26 -3.99 -8.05
N ALA A 228 -20.24 -3.98 -8.92
CA ALA A 228 -20.39 -3.55 -10.30
C ALA A 228 -21.36 -4.45 -11.06
N ILE A 229 -21.27 -5.77 -10.89
CA ILE A 229 -22.20 -6.72 -11.48
C ILE A 229 -23.63 -6.47 -10.98
N ALA A 230 -23.80 -6.24 -9.69
CA ALA A 230 -25.13 -5.97 -9.10
C ALA A 230 -25.75 -4.66 -9.59
N VAL A 231 -24.92 -3.61 -9.77
CA VAL A 231 -25.40 -2.26 -10.16
C VAL A 231 -25.54 -2.10 -11.67
N PHE A 232 -24.57 -2.62 -12.45
CA PHE A 232 -24.50 -2.40 -13.90
C PHE A 232 -24.89 -3.64 -14.72
N GLY A 233 -25.10 -4.81 -14.09
CA GLY A 233 -25.51 -6.04 -14.76
C GLY A 233 -24.38 -6.80 -15.48
N HIS A 234 -23.12 -6.40 -15.32
CA HIS A 234 -21.96 -7.03 -15.96
C HIS A 234 -20.67 -6.83 -15.17
N ASP A 235 -19.71 -7.74 -15.37
CA ASP A 235 -18.35 -7.61 -14.84
C ASP A 235 -17.67 -6.37 -15.42
N PRO A 236 -17.09 -5.49 -14.59
CA PRO A 236 -16.44 -4.27 -15.06
C PRO A 236 -15.10 -4.53 -15.75
N ARG A 237 -14.54 -5.74 -15.66
CA ARG A 237 -13.19 -6.07 -16.13
C ARG A 237 -13.12 -6.35 -17.62
N ILE A 238 -12.13 -5.75 -18.27
CA ILE A 238 -11.72 -6.06 -19.64
C ILE A 238 -10.27 -6.54 -19.57
N TYR A 239 -10.06 -7.81 -19.95
CA TYR A 239 -8.75 -8.44 -19.89
C TYR A 239 -7.95 -8.21 -21.18
N GLN A 240 -6.63 -8.45 -21.10
CA GLN A 240 -5.71 -8.28 -22.23
C GLN A 240 -5.89 -6.93 -22.94
N THR A 241 -6.04 -5.86 -22.14
CA THR A 241 -6.36 -4.53 -22.67
C THR A 241 -5.63 -3.47 -21.89
N THR A 242 -5.13 -2.47 -22.62
CA THR A 242 -4.52 -1.27 -22.05
C THR A 242 -5.01 -0.01 -22.77
N VAL A 243 -4.58 1.16 -22.26
CA VAL A 243 -4.86 2.44 -22.90
C VAL A 243 -3.72 2.77 -23.86
N LYS A 244 -4.05 3.17 -25.09
CA LYS A 244 -3.13 3.67 -26.10
C LYS A 244 -2.96 5.20 -26.01
N GLU A 245 -4.06 5.93 -25.80
CA GLU A 245 -4.06 7.38 -25.64
C GLU A 245 -5.33 7.86 -24.91
N PHE A 246 -5.27 9.08 -24.40
CA PHE A 246 -6.45 9.79 -23.88
C PHE A 246 -6.79 10.97 -24.77
N LYS A 247 -8.07 11.17 -25.01
CA LYS A 247 -8.60 12.34 -25.74
C LYS A 247 -9.14 13.34 -24.74
N MET A 248 -8.84 14.62 -24.95
CA MET A 248 -9.30 15.70 -24.08
C MET A 248 -10.10 16.75 -24.85
N ASN A 249 -10.92 17.48 -24.13
CA ASN A 249 -11.63 18.63 -24.67
C ASN A 249 -10.75 19.91 -24.68
N LYS A 250 -11.30 21.01 -25.18
CA LYS A 250 -10.62 22.32 -25.23
C LYS A 250 -10.23 22.88 -23.84
N LYS A 251 -10.82 22.36 -22.76
CA LYS A 251 -10.50 22.74 -21.37
C LYS A 251 -9.39 21.87 -20.76
N GLY A 252 -8.86 20.91 -21.52
CA GLY A 252 -7.86 19.95 -21.07
C GLY A 252 -8.41 18.86 -20.17
N GLU A 253 -9.73 18.59 -20.20
CA GLU A 253 -10.36 17.52 -19.41
C GLU A 253 -10.44 16.25 -20.25
N VAL A 254 -10.17 15.07 -19.65
CA VAL A 254 -10.33 13.79 -20.33
C VAL A 254 -11.78 13.55 -20.70
N THR A 255 -12.01 13.06 -21.92
CA THR A 255 -13.37 12.76 -22.43
C THR A 255 -13.52 11.35 -22.96
N LYS A 256 -12.41 10.78 -23.46
CA LYS A 256 -12.37 9.41 -23.99
C LYS A 256 -11.02 8.79 -23.71
N ALA A 257 -10.99 7.47 -23.64
CA ALA A 257 -9.76 6.66 -23.75
C ALA A 257 -9.84 5.80 -25.00
N VAL A 258 -8.73 5.71 -25.72
CA VAL A 258 -8.52 4.75 -26.80
C VAL A 258 -7.87 3.53 -26.19
N LEU A 259 -8.59 2.44 -26.15
CA LEU A 259 -8.12 1.13 -25.68
C LEU A 259 -7.47 0.37 -26.84
N VAL A 260 -6.55 -0.51 -26.51
CA VAL A 260 -5.93 -1.44 -27.46
C VAL A 260 -5.83 -2.82 -26.80
N ASN A 261 -6.15 -3.87 -27.57
CA ASN A 261 -6.00 -5.23 -27.08
C ASN A 261 -4.51 -5.61 -27.03
N LEU A 262 -4.18 -6.51 -26.12
CA LEU A 262 -2.84 -7.03 -25.91
C LEU A 262 -2.81 -8.53 -26.24
N GLU A 263 -1.72 -8.96 -26.84
CA GLU A 263 -1.41 -10.37 -27.01
C GLU A 263 -0.11 -10.74 -26.28
N SER A 264 -0.04 -11.97 -25.79
CA SER A 264 1.14 -12.49 -25.11
C SER A 264 2.15 -13.01 -26.13
N LYS A 265 3.33 -12.40 -26.22
CA LYS A 265 4.40 -12.82 -27.13
C LYS A 265 5.70 -13.05 -26.37
N LYS A 266 6.40 -14.12 -26.72
CA LYS A 266 7.72 -14.39 -26.14
C LYS A 266 8.77 -13.50 -26.79
N ASP A 267 9.48 -12.73 -26.00
CA ASP A 267 10.62 -11.95 -26.46
C ASP A 267 11.79 -12.90 -26.79
N GLU A 268 12.27 -12.87 -28.01
CA GLU A 268 13.30 -13.79 -28.52
C GLU A 268 14.67 -13.58 -27.83
N LYS A 269 14.96 -12.35 -27.35
CA LYS A 269 16.26 -12.01 -26.74
C LYS A 269 16.29 -12.38 -25.25
N THR A 270 15.21 -12.12 -24.55
CA THR A 270 15.16 -12.32 -23.09
C THR A 270 14.45 -13.60 -22.67
N GLY A 271 13.70 -14.24 -23.58
CA GLY A 271 12.87 -15.41 -23.32
C GLY A 271 11.63 -15.11 -22.46
N ARG A 272 11.39 -13.85 -22.11
CA ARG A 272 10.26 -13.44 -21.27
C ARG A 272 8.99 -13.24 -22.06
N MET A 273 7.85 -13.60 -21.46
CA MET A 273 6.55 -13.26 -22.03
C MET A 273 6.28 -11.76 -21.86
N MET A 274 5.94 -11.09 -22.95
CA MET A 274 5.58 -9.69 -22.99
C MET A 274 4.16 -9.54 -23.54
N MET A 275 3.43 -8.56 -23.04
CA MET A 275 2.12 -8.17 -23.55
C MET A 275 2.34 -7.06 -24.58
N ILE A 276 2.02 -7.32 -25.85
CA ILE A 276 2.22 -6.37 -26.94
C ILE A 276 0.87 -5.93 -27.53
N PRO A 277 0.73 -4.65 -27.96
CA PRO A 277 -0.48 -4.16 -28.59
C PRO A 277 -0.77 -4.86 -29.91
N VAL A 278 -2.04 -5.20 -30.13
CA VAL A 278 -2.56 -5.76 -31.40
C VAL A 278 -3.00 -4.60 -32.29
N GLU A 279 -2.34 -4.39 -33.40
CA GLU A 279 -2.69 -3.34 -34.36
C GLU A 279 -4.10 -3.51 -34.92
N GLY A 280 -4.83 -2.41 -35.08
CA GLY A 280 -6.20 -2.40 -35.61
C GLY A 280 -7.26 -2.84 -34.59
N SER A 281 -6.88 -3.07 -33.34
CA SER A 281 -7.84 -3.44 -32.26
C SER A 281 -8.32 -2.25 -31.44
N GLU A 282 -8.01 -1.03 -31.88
CA GLU A 282 -8.32 0.19 -31.14
C GLU A 282 -9.83 0.40 -30.99
N LYS A 283 -10.24 0.76 -29.78
CA LYS A 283 -11.63 1.05 -29.43
C LYS A 283 -11.72 2.27 -28.53
N GLU A 284 -12.52 3.25 -28.94
CA GLU A 284 -12.82 4.42 -28.10
C GLU A 284 -13.92 4.11 -27.10
N ILE A 285 -13.70 4.48 -25.83
CA ILE A 285 -14.74 4.47 -24.81
C ILE A 285 -14.81 5.83 -24.10
N PRO A 286 -15.99 6.24 -23.57
CA PRO A 286 -16.11 7.47 -22.79
C PRO A 286 -15.31 7.37 -21.48
N ALA A 287 -14.67 8.47 -21.07
CA ALA A 287 -13.89 8.56 -19.86
C ALA A 287 -13.97 9.98 -19.29
N ASP A 288 -14.61 10.15 -18.15
CA ASP A 288 -14.69 11.41 -17.42
C ASP A 288 -13.77 11.43 -16.18
N LEU A 289 -13.33 10.24 -15.76
CA LEU A 289 -12.39 10.02 -14.66
C LEU A 289 -11.57 8.77 -14.95
N VAL A 290 -10.25 8.88 -14.80
CA VAL A 290 -9.33 7.76 -14.96
C VAL A 290 -8.52 7.59 -13.68
N LEU A 291 -8.43 6.35 -13.18
CA LEU A 291 -7.73 5.98 -11.95
C LEU A 291 -6.62 4.98 -12.29
N ILE A 292 -5.36 5.39 -12.12
CA ILE A 292 -4.21 4.56 -12.42
C ILE A 292 -3.85 3.75 -11.17
N ALA A 293 -4.11 2.43 -11.23
CA ALA A 293 -3.84 1.43 -10.19
C ALA A 293 -2.77 0.41 -10.64
N ALA A 294 -1.73 0.89 -11.35
CA ALA A 294 -0.70 0.04 -11.97
C ALA A 294 0.43 -0.40 -11.02
N GLY A 295 0.25 -0.24 -9.71
CA GLY A 295 1.24 -0.58 -8.68
C GLY A 295 2.26 0.53 -8.43
N PHE A 296 3.35 0.18 -7.73
CA PHE A 296 4.37 1.12 -7.26
C PHE A 296 5.76 0.71 -7.72
N LEU A 297 6.65 1.72 -7.82
CA LEU A 297 8.06 1.59 -8.19
C LEU A 297 8.99 1.58 -6.97
N GLY A 298 8.47 1.38 -5.76
CA GLY A 298 9.25 1.43 -4.52
C GLY A 298 9.03 2.72 -3.73
N SER A 299 9.99 3.03 -2.85
CA SER A 299 9.95 4.21 -1.99
C SER A 299 10.27 5.47 -2.76
N GLU A 300 9.86 6.61 -2.21
CA GLU A 300 10.27 7.91 -2.75
C GLU A 300 11.77 8.14 -2.49
N ALA A 301 12.51 8.54 -3.53
CA ALA A 301 13.97 8.65 -3.54
C ALA A 301 14.51 9.60 -2.44
N TYR A 302 13.78 10.68 -2.13
CA TYR A 302 14.24 11.66 -1.14
C TYR A 302 14.52 11.07 0.25
N VAL A 303 13.81 9.99 0.64
CA VAL A 303 14.03 9.32 1.93
C VAL A 303 15.29 8.46 1.87
N THR A 304 15.43 7.64 0.80
CA THR A 304 16.58 6.76 0.64
C THR A 304 17.89 7.54 0.45
N GLU A 305 17.84 8.63 -0.31
CA GLU A 305 18.97 9.55 -0.52
C GLU A 305 19.35 10.28 0.78
N ALA A 306 18.37 10.82 1.52
CA ALA A 306 18.62 11.52 2.77
C ALA A 306 19.31 10.63 3.81
N PHE A 307 18.96 9.34 3.88
CA PHE A 307 19.63 8.39 4.78
C PHE A 307 20.91 7.79 4.20
N GLY A 308 21.18 7.90 2.90
CA GLY A 308 22.32 7.30 2.21
C GLY A 308 22.23 5.77 2.11
N VAL A 309 21.00 5.22 2.11
CA VAL A 309 20.79 3.78 1.98
C VAL A 309 20.82 3.35 0.52
N LYS A 310 21.44 2.20 0.26
CA LYS A 310 21.50 1.62 -1.09
C LYS A 310 20.16 1.02 -1.48
N VAL A 311 19.83 1.15 -2.76
CA VAL A 311 18.64 0.55 -3.36
C VAL A 311 19.04 -0.35 -4.53
N ASN A 312 18.28 -1.42 -4.74
CA ASN A 312 18.46 -2.32 -5.87
C ASN A 312 17.80 -1.76 -7.15
N GLN A 313 17.89 -2.49 -8.26
CA GLN A 313 17.30 -2.11 -9.55
C GLN A 313 15.78 -1.90 -9.52
N ARG A 314 15.09 -2.46 -8.50
CA ARG A 314 13.64 -2.26 -8.27
C ARG A 314 13.34 -1.13 -7.29
N THR A 315 14.36 -0.33 -6.94
CA THR A 315 14.27 0.79 -5.98
C THR A 315 13.90 0.37 -4.54
N ASN A 316 14.07 -0.92 -4.20
CA ASN A 316 13.91 -1.41 -2.84
C ASN A 316 15.23 -1.25 -2.07
N VAL A 317 15.15 -0.92 -0.80
CA VAL A 317 16.35 -0.76 0.04
C VAL A 317 17.03 -2.10 0.25
N GLU A 318 18.33 -2.15 -0.03
CA GLU A 318 19.16 -3.34 0.16
C GLU A 318 19.53 -3.53 1.62
N THR A 319 19.58 -4.78 2.05
CA THR A 319 19.98 -5.18 3.39
C THR A 319 21.15 -6.19 3.34
N LYS A 320 21.83 -6.33 4.47
CA LYS A 320 22.80 -7.42 4.65
C LYS A 320 22.07 -8.77 4.59
N PRO A 321 22.71 -9.85 4.10
CA PRO A 321 22.13 -11.18 4.11
C PRO A 321 21.57 -11.55 5.50
N ASP A 322 20.41 -12.23 5.51
CA ASP A 322 19.72 -12.71 6.71
C ASP A 322 19.47 -11.64 7.79
N SER A 323 19.42 -10.39 7.38
CA SER A 323 19.28 -9.24 8.27
C SER A 323 18.39 -8.16 7.64
N PHE A 324 17.86 -7.28 8.47
CA PHE A 324 17.16 -6.06 8.04
C PHE A 324 18.04 -4.80 8.17
N ALA A 325 19.32 -4.98 8.49
CA ALA A 325 20.29 -3.90 8.58
C ALA A 325 20.71 -3.43 7.18
N THR A 326 20.72 -2.13 6.95
CA THR A 326 21.13 -1.51 5.68
C THR A 326 22.67 -1.38 5.62
N ASN A 327 23.17 -0.75 4.55
CA ASN A 327 24.57 -0.34 4.45
C ASN A 327 24.96 0.78 5.43
N VAL A 328 23.99 1.46 6.04
CA VAL A 328 24.20 2.55 7.00
C VAL A 328 24.08 1.97 8.41
N GLU A 329 25.09 2.25 9.25
CA GLU A 329 25.14 1.75 10.61
C GLU A 329 23.91 2.17 11.43
N ASN A 330 23.34 1.25 12.22
CA ASN A 330 22.16 1.43 13.05
C ASN A 330 20.89 1.87 12.28
N VAL A 331 20.87 1.71 10.95
CA VAL A 331 19.69 1.95 10.10
C VAL A 331 19.20 0.63 9.55
N PHE A 332 17.94 0.32 9.84
CA PHE A 332 17.22 -0.89 9.42
C PHE A 332 16.10 -0.52 8.47
N THR A 333 15.59 -1.49 7.72
CA THR A 333 14.42 -1.29 6.86
C THR A 333 13.47 -2.49 6.96
N ALA A 334 12.19 -2.29 6.66
CA ALA A 334 11.21 -3.38 6.64
C ALA A 334 9.96 -3.03 5.81
N GLY A 335 9.25 -4.07 5.39
CA GLY A 335 8.00 -3.96 4.62
C GLY A 335 8.24 -3.66 3.16
N ASP A 336 7.29 -2.98 2.53
CA ASP A 336 7.34 -2.72 1.08
C ASP A 336 8.57 -1.89 0.67
N MET A 337 9.15 -1.13 1.57
CA MET A 337 10.40 -0.39 1.32
C MET A 337 11.59 -1.34 1.10
N HIS A 338 11.57 -2.50 1.75
CA HIS A 338 12.58 -3.55 1.63
C HIS A 338 12.21 -4.58 0.54
N ARG A 339 11.01 -5.14 0.63
CA ARG A 339 10.53 -6.25 -0.20
C ARG A 339 9.99 -5.80 -1.56
N GLY A 340 9.54 -4.56 -1.70
CA GLY A 340 8.61 -4.10 -2.72
C GLY A 340 7.15 -4.30 -2.30
N GLN A 341 6.22 -3.76 -3.07
CA GLN A 341 4.80 -3.88 -2.75
C GLN A 341 4.37 -5.34 -2.55
N SER A 342 3.68 -5.61 -1.45
CA SER A 342 3.28 -6.96 -1.07
C SER A 342 2.05 -6.97 -0.16
N LEU A 343 1.61 -8.15 0.26
CA LEU A 343 0.48 -8.27 1.18
C LEU A 343 0.83 -7.68 2.57
N VAL A 344 -0.18 -7.12 3.24
CA VAL A 344 -0.05 -6.52 4.57
C VAL A 344 0.55 -7.48 5.60
N VAL A 345 0.29 -8.78 5.48
CA VAL A 345 0.86 -9.81 6.37
C VAL A 345 2.38 -9.88 6.28
N TRP A 346 2.95 -9.67 5.09
CA TRP A 346 4.40 -9.61 4.91
C TRP A 346 5.00 -8.34 5.50
N ALA A 347 4.34 -7.20 5.33
CA ALA A 347 4.77 -5.96 5.96
C ALA A 347 4.79 -6.08 7.51
N ILE A 348 3.76 -6.69 8.10
CA ILE A 348 3.69 -6.97 9.54
C ILE A 348 4.82 -7.91 9.97
N ARG A 349 5.05 -9.00 9.22
CA ARG A 349 6.12 -9.95 9.51
C ARG A 349 7.49 -9.28 9.49
N GLU A 350 7.83 -8.60 8.40
CA GLU A 350 9.12 -7.93 8.28
C GLU A 350 9.34 -6.86 9.35
N GLY A 351 8.29 -6.13 9.76
CA GLY A 351 8.40 -5.21 10.88
C GLY A 351 8.77 -5.89 12.19
N ARG A 352 8.24 -7.09 12.46
CA ARG A 352 8.63 -7.91 13.62
C ARG A 352 10.06 -8.42 13.51
N ASP A 353 10.42 -8.91 12.33
CA ASP A 353 11.74 -9.50 12.07
C ASP A 353 12.84 -8.42 12.12
N ALA A 354 12.59 -7.21 11.64
CA ALA A 354 13.51 -6.07 11.79
C ALA A 354 13.76 -5.69 13.25
N ALA A 355 12.71 -5.75 14.09
CA ALA A 355 12.85 -5.52 15.52
C ALA A 355 13.70 -6.62 16.21
N VAL A 356 13.63 -7.86 15.73
CA VAL A 356 14.47 -8.96 16.19
C VAL A 356 15.91 -8.75 15.71
N SER A 357 16.12 -8.37 14.47
CA SER A 357 17.44 -8.08 13.88
C SER A 357 18.21 -7.03 14.70
N TYR A 358 17.55 -5.93 15.07
CA TYR A 358 18.13 -4.92 15.96
C TYR A 358 18.52 -5.50 17.33
N THR A 359 17.65 -6.30 17.93
CA THR A 359 17.89 -6.89 19.27
C THR A 359 19.08 -7.84 19.24
N HIS A 360 19.23 -8.64 18.18
CA HIS A 360 20.36 -9.57 18.03
C HIS A 360 21.68 -8.82 17.85
N LEU A 361 21.73 -7.76 17.05
CA LEU A 361 22.93 -6.95 16.88
C LEU A 361 23.44 -6.44 18.23
N ARG A 362 22.56 -5.95 19.09
CA ARG A 362 22.87 -5.44 20.43
C ARG A 362 23.32 -6.53 21.40
N ALA A 363 22.78 -7.74 21.30
CA ALA A 363 23.19 -8.86 22.15
C ALA A 363 24.65 -9.29 21.88
N HIS A 364 25.12 -9.12 20.65
CA HIS A 364 26.52 -9.39 20.28
C HIS A 364 27.46 -8.28 20.75
N GLU A 365 27.03 -7.01 20.73
CA GLU A 365 27.86 -5.89 21.22
C GLU A 365 28.15 -6.00 22.73
N THR A 366 27.16 -6.45 23.53
CA THR A 366 27.34 -6.64 24.98
C THR A 366 28.21 -7.83 25.33
N ARG A 367 28.30 -8.86 24.49
CA ARG A 367 29.20 -10.02 24.69
C ARG A 367 30.64 -9.77 24.25
N GLY A 368 30.86 -8.80 23.36
CA GLY A 368 32.21 -8.42 22.89
C GLY A 368 32.96 -7.47 23.81
N ASN A 369 32.27 -6.92 24.82
CA ASN A 369 32.84 -5.97 25.81
C ASN A 369 32.95 -6.59 27.22
N LEU A 370 32.83 -7.90 27.38
CA LEU A 370 33.14 -8.70 28.55
C LEU A 370 34.30 -9.62 28.24
#